data_6c36f92f3d83c13bb480e2e66896a9ce
#
_entry.id   6c36f92f3d83c13bb480e2e66896a9ce
#
_cell.length_a   1.000
_cell.length_b   1.000
_cell.length_c   1.000
_cell.angle_alpha   90.00
_cell.angle_beta   90.00
_cell.angle_gamma   90.00
#
_symmetry.space_group_name_H-M   'P 1'
#
loop_
_entity.id
_entity.type
_entity.pdbx_description
1 polymer ?
#
loop_
_entity_poly.entity_id
_entity_poly.type
_entity_poly.pdbx_seq_one_letter_code
_entity_poly.pdbx_strand_id
1 'polypeptide(L)'
;MTQDRHYRSWLTISLFFIFVVSPAYAADDVVVERNVMIPARDGTLLATDIYRPAVDGVAIDGRRPLLLSRSPYDKTRARDVALAEFLVRNGYVAAVQDLRGRYASGGEFTKYSVFDAPDGYDTIEWLAKQSYVDGRVGMWGTSYAAHSQADAAKLNPPSLKAMLMNEGGMANAWDHAVRHGGAFELGRELTWAFRQIPLELDDPVIRLLFEQEKIADWYEALPFRRGLNPLSVAPEYEAYFLKEMTHADYTDYWKQISLNWVHYYEDTADAAMLHVGGWYDIFLRGTIENYVALSALKESPIELLIGPWTHSGNARTYSGDVDFGTAAAIEDF
;
A
#
# COMPACT_ATOMS: atom_id res chain seq x y z
N MET A 1 25.48 -67.51 26.63
CA MET A 1 25.91 -66.11 26.57
C MET A 1 24.71 -65.29 26.12
N THR A 2 23.94 -64.77 27.08
CA THR A 2 22.74 -64.01 26.93
C THR A 2 23.09 -62.57 27.12
N GLN A 3 22.87 -61.73 26.10
CA GLN A 3 23.00 -60.26 26.17
C GLN A 3 21.65 -59.63 26.56
N ASP A 4 21.62 -59.07 27.75
CA ASP A 4 20.52 -58.23 28.25
C ASP A 4 20.54 -56.87 27.55
N ARG A 5 19.49 -56.55 26.84
CA ARG A 5 19.23 -55.21 26.33
C ARG A 5 18.34 -54.44 27.31
N HIS A 6 18.93 -53.49 28.03
CA HIS A 6 18.18 -52.50 28.83
C HIS A 6 17.46 -51.50 27.89
N TYR A 7 16.14 -51.58 27.86
CA TYR A 7 15.27 -50.51 27.31
C TYR A 7 15.16 -49.39 28.34
N ARG A 8 15.80 -48.24 28.03
CA ARG A 8 15.50 -46.96 28.72
C ARG A 8 14.27 -46.38 28.12
N SER A 9 13.16 -46.39 28.87
CA SER A 9 11.94 -45.62 28.52
C SER A 9 12.18 -44.13 28.74
N TRP A 10 12.13 -43.35 27.66
CA TRP A 10 12.07 -41.89 27.73
C TRP A 10 10.62 -41.50 27.92
N LEU A 11 10.27 -41.04 29.13
CA LEU A 11 9.01 -40.36 29.38
C LEU A 11 9.11 -38.98 28.69
N THR A 12 8.44 -38.82 27.57
CA THR A 12 8.24 -37.52 26.93
C THR A 12 7.07 -36.82 27.62
N ILE A 13 7.35 -35.86 28.49
CA ILE A 13 6.32 -34.99 29.07
C ILE A 13 5.95 -34.01 27.97
N SER A 14 4.83 -34.25 27.28
CA SER A 14 4.20 -33.28 26.36
C SER A 14 3.53 -32.21 27.21
N LEU A 15 4.19 -31.05 27.35
CA LEU A 15 3.54 -29.86 27.83
C LEU A 15 2.51 -29.39 26.78
N PHE A 16 1.24 -29.67 27.03
CA PHE A 16 0.15 -29.02 26.30
C PHE A 16 0.07 -27.56 26.76
N PHE A 17 0.61 -26.65 25.95
CA PHE A 17 0.25 -25.25 26.06
C PHE A 17 -1.20 -25.09 25.59
N ILE A 18 -2.13 -25.01 26.53
CA ILE A 18 -3.48 -24.54 26.25
C ILE A 18 -3.36 -23.05 25.94
N PHE A 19 -3.29 -22.69 24.67
CA PHE A 19 -3.57 -21.35 24.24
C PHE A 19 -5.05 -21.08 24.57
N VAL A 20 -5.29 -20.36 25.66
CA VAL A 20 -6.58 -19.71 25.89
C VAL A 20 -6.67 -18.63 24.82
N VAL A 21 -7.18 -18.99 23.65
CA VAL A 21 -7.67 -18.02 22.67
C VAL A 21 -8.88 -17.41 23.37
N SER A 22 -8.72 -16.23 23.97
CA SER A 22 -9.87 -15.42 24.38
C SER A 22 -10.78 -15.34 23.16
N PRO A 23 -12.09 -15.60 23.30
CA PRO A 23 -12.99 -15.45 22.17
C PRO A 23 -12.82 -14.03 21.67
N ALA A 24 -12.34 -13.88 20.44
CA ALA A 24 -12.42 -12.62 19.74
C ALA A 24 -13.92 -12.30 19.72
N TYR A 25 -14.34 -11.30 20.48
CA TYR A 25 -15.68 -10.75 20.34
C TYR A 25 -15.74 -10.25 18.91
N ALA A 26 -16.40 -11.01 18.04
CA ALA A 26 -16.80 -10.52 16.74
C ALA A 26 -17.69 -9.32 17.03
N ALA A 27 -17.22 -8.13 16.66
CA ALA A 27 -18.04 -6.94 16.79
C ALA A 27 -19.12 -7.04 15.71
N ASP A 28 -20.39 -7.04 16.14
CA ASP A 28 -21.50 -7.09 15.20
C ASP A 28 -21.65 -5.77 14.43
N ASP A 29 -21.05 -4.69 14.93
CA ASP A 29 -21.18 -3.32 14.40
C ASP A 29 -19.82 -2.61 14.35
N VAL A 30 -19.76 -1.54 13.56
CA VAL A 30 -18.57 -0.70 13.35
C VAL A 30 -18.94 0.77 13.51
N VAL A 31 -18.28 1.46 14.42
CA VAL A 31 -18.39 2.92 14.52
C VAL A 31 -17.23 3.56 13.76
N VAL A 32 -17.51 4.66 13.04
CA VAL A 32 -16.53 5.35 12.21
C VAL A 32 -16.39 6.81 12.64
N GLU A 33 -15.18 7.20 13.02
CA GLU A 33 -14.79 8.59 13.20
C GLU A 33 -14.28 9.14 11.88
N ARG A 34 -15.04 10.04 11.25
CA ARG A 34 -14.71 10.59 9.93
C ARG A 34 -13.80 11.81 10.03
N ASN A 35 -12.86 11.91 9.07
CA ASN A 35 -11.99 13.08 8.93
C ASN A 35 -11.24 13.45 10.23
N VAL A 36 -10.73 12.48 10.95
CA VAL A 36 -9.76 12.73 12.03
C VAL A 36 -8.51 13.32 11.38
N MET A 37 -8.25 14.60 11.68
CA MET A 37 -7.16 15.35 11.07
C MET A 37 -5.86 15.08 11.81
N ILE A 38 -5.02 14.21 11.26
CA ILE A 38 -3.72 13.83 11.84
C ILE A 38 -2.67 14.84 11.39
N PRO A 39 -1.98 15.53 12.31
CA PRO A 39 -0.94 16.48 11.93
C PRO A 39 0.34 15.77 11.51
N ALA A 40 0.85 16.09 10.34
CA ALA A 40 2.22 15.82 9.93
C ALA A 40 3.18 16.80 10.65
N ARG A 41 4.48 16.48 10.68
CA ARG A 41 5.53 17.27 11.37
C ARG A 41 5.66 18.71 10.91
N ASP A 42 5.22 19.03 9.69
CA ASP A 42 5.20 20.37 9.12
C ASP A 42 3.88 21.12 9.36
N GLY A 43 2.95 20.50 10.11
CA GLY A 43 1.64 21.07 10.44
C GLY A 43 0.54 20.79 9.39
N THR A 44 0.85 20.12 8.28
CA THR A 44 -0.18 19.69 7.32
C THR A 44 -1.11 18.67 7.96
N LEU A 45 -2.41 18.85 7.77
CA LEU A 45 -3.43 17.98 8.35
C LEU A 45 -3.87 16.92 7.35
N LEU A 46 -3.75 15.64 7.74
CA LEU A 46 -4.07 14.49 6.91
C LEU A 46 -5.38 13.84 7.36
N ALA A 47 -6.38 13.84 6.49
CA ALA A 47 -7.72 13.35 6.78
C ALA A 47 -7.75 11.82 6.84
N THR A 48 -8.16 11.29 7.99
CA THR A 48 -8.17 9.86 8.28
C THR A 48 -9.55 9.46 8.79
N ASP A 49 -10.13 8.41 8.24
CA ASP A 49 -11.30 7.77 8.79
C ASP A 49 -10.87 6.60 9.68
N ILE A 50 -11.34 6.58 10.93
CA ILE A 50 -10.97 5.56 11.91
C ILE A 50 -12.19 4.70 12.21
N TYR A 51 -12.05 3.40 12.01
CA TYR A 51 -13.06 2.38 12.17
C TYR A 51 -12.78 1.59 13.45
N ARG A 52 -13.75 1.51 14.35
CA ARG A 52 -13.62 0.82 15.64
C ARG A 52 -14.73 -0.18 15.84
N PRO A 53 -14.46 -1.32 16.53
CA PRO A 53 -15.51 -2.28 16.88
C PRO A 53 -16.53 -1.64 17.82
N ALA A 54 -17.80 -1.92 17.58
CA ALA A 54 -18.90 -1.35 18.33
C ALA A 54 -19.98 -2.39 18.68
N VAL A 55 -20.81 -2.04 19.65
CA VAL A 55 -22.07 -2.71 19.97
C VAL A 55 -23.13 -1.61 20.11
N ASP A 56 -24.26 -1.77 19.45
CA ASP A 56 -25.36 -0.78 19.43
C ASP A 56 -24.87 0.66 19.10
N GLY A 57 -23.92 0.79 18.16
CA GLY A 57 -23.34 2.06 17.72
C GLY A 57 -22.36 2.71 18.72
N VAL A 58 -22.01 2.04 19.82
CA VAL A 58 -21.05 2.51 20.81
C VAL A 58 -19.75 1.72 20.70
N ALA A 59 -18.62 2.44 20.58
CA ALA A 59 -17.32 1.80 20.48
C ALA A 59 -17.01 0.93 21.70
N ILE A 60 -16.53 -0.30 21.45
CA ILE A 60 -16.14 -1.23 22.51
C ILE A 60 -14.81 -0.78 23.13
N ASP A 61 -14.73 -0.78 24.44
CA ASP A 61 -13.50 -0.52 25.17
C ASP A 61 -12.43 -1.60 24.93
N GLY A 62 -11.20 -1.23 25.17
CA GLY A 62 -10.04 -2.10 25.05
C GLY A 62 -9.09 -1.67 23.93
N ARG A 63 -7.81 -2.00 24.14
CA ARG A 63 -6.73 -1.66 23.19
C ARG A 63 -6.54 -2.80 22.20
N ARG A 64 -6.40 -2.47 20.94
CA ARG A 64 -6.22 -3.43 19.83
C ARG A 64 -5.11 -3.00 18.91
N PRO A 65 -4.49 -3.92 18.15
CA PRO A 65 -3.61 -3.52 17.06
C PRO A 65 -4.42 -2.76 16.01
N LEU A 66 -3.77 -1.79 15.38
CA LEU A 66 -4.37 -0.98 14.33
C LEU A 66 -3.78 -1.35 12.96
N LEU A 67 -4.64 -1.38 11.95
CA LEU A 67 -4.25 -1.54 10.56
C LEU A 67 -4.55 -0.25 9.79
N LEU A 68 -3.55 0.27 9.05
CA LEU A 68 -3.57 1.54 8.34
C LEU A 68 -3.43 1.33 6.83
N SER A 69 -4.31 1.96 6.04
CA SER A 69 -4.11 2.16 4.61
C SER A 69 -4.00 3.64 4.27
N ARG A 70 -3.03 4.00 3.42
CA ARG A 70 -2.82 5.37 2.95
C ARG A 70 -2.77 5.38 1.44
N SER A 71 -3.62 6.16 0.78
CA SER A 71 -3.68 6.16 -0.68
C SER A 71 -4.11 7.51 -1.27
N PRO A 72 -3.81 7.76 -2.56
CA PRO A 72 -4.30 8.95 -3.26
C PRO A 72 -5.70 8.75 -3.87
N TYR A 73 -6.44 7.69 -3.50
CA TYR A 73 -7.61 7.23 -4.28
C TYR A 73 -8.96 7.47 -3.60
N ASP A 74 -9.06 8.36 -2.63
CA ASP A 74 -10.25 8.59 -1.79
C ASP A 74 -10.47 7.48 -0.74
N LYS A 75 -10.29 7.85 0.54
CA LYS A 75 -10.50 6.95 1.69
C LYS A 75 -11.94 6.44 1.84
N THR A 76 -12.89 7.03 1.10
CA THR A 76 -14.31 6.65 1.13
C THR A 76 -14.71 5.64 0.06
N ARG A 77 -13.75 5.15 -0.76
CA ARG A 77 -14.05 4.12 -1.77
C ARG A 77 -14.64 2.88 -1.13
N ALA A 78 -15.70 2.36 -1.74
CA ALA A 78 -16.47 1.21 -1.21
C ALA A 78 -15.58 0.00 -0.87
N ARG A 79 -14.55 -0.30 -1.70
CA ARG A 79 -13.61 -1.39 -1.45
C ARG A 79 -12.80 -1.17 -0.16
N ASP A 80 -12.25 0.02 0.03
CA ASP A 80 -11.40 0.32 1.20
C ASP A 80 -12.25 0.37 2.49
N VAL A 81 -13.48 0.90 2.40
CA VAL A 81 -14.45 0.86 3.49
C VAL A 81 -14.81 -0.57 3.87
N ALA A 82 -15.17 -1.41 2.89
CA ALA A 82 -15.54 -2.80 3.14
C ALA A 82 -14.40 -3.59 3.79
N LEU A 83 -13.14 -3.38 3.32
CA LEU A 83 -11.98 -4.04 3.90
C LEU A 83 -11.68 -3.52 5.32
N ALA A 84 -11.79 -2.21 5.57
CA ALA A 84 -11.64 -1.66 6.92
C ALA A 84 -12.66 -2.25 7.89
N GLU A 85 -13.93 -2.35 7.49
CA GLU A 85 -14.97 -2.99 8.30
C GLU A 85 -14.72 -4.48 8.54
N PHE A 86 -14.26 -5.21 7.51
CA PHE A 86 -13.85 -6.61 7.64
C PHE A 86 -12.75 -6.77 8.69
N LEU A 87 -11.71 -5.94 8.63
CA LEU A 87 -10.61 -5.97 9.60
C LEU A 87 -11.09 -5.67 11.02
N VAL A 88 -12.03 -4.73 11.19
CA VAL A 88 -12.62 -4.42 12.49
C VAL A 88 -13.41 -5.60 13.05
N ARG A 89 -14.23 -6.26 12.23
CA ARG A 89 -14.95 -7.48 12.63
C ARG A 89 -14.00 -8.63 13.00
N ASN A 90 -12.76 -8.59 12.52
CA ASN A 90 -11.71 -9.55 12.86
C ASN A 90 -10.80 -9.09 14.03
N GLY A 91 -11.23 -8.12 14.83
CA GLY A 91 -10.60 -7.77 16.10
C GLY A 91 -9.56 -6.65 16.05
N TYR A 92 -9.44 -5.94 14.94
CA TYR A 92 -8.53 -4.80 14.77
C TYR A 92 -9.27 -3.46 14.96
N VAL A 93 -8.49 -2.39 15.08
CA VAL A 93 -8.90 -1.05 14.66
C VAL A 93 -8.41 -0.86 13.24
N ALA A 94 -9.18 -0.20 12.38
CA ALA A 94 -8.72 0.11 11.04
C ALA A 94 -8.71 1.62 10.81
N ALA A 95 -7.78 2.10 9.99
CA ALA A 95 -7.68 3.50 9.59
C ALA A 95 -7.42 3.60 8.08
N VAL A 96 -8.15 4.49 7.40
CA VAL A 96 -7.96 4.78 5.99
C VAL A 96 -7.71 6.27 5.84
N GLN A 97 -6.58 6.65 5.23
CA GLN A 97 -6.11 8.02 5.12
C GLN A 97 -5.96 8.47 3.68
N ASP A 98 -6.44 9.65 3.36
CA ASP A 98 -6.09 10.35 2.12
C ASP A 98 -4.66 10.87 2.21
N LEU A 99 -3.84 10.64 1.18
CA LEU A 99 -2.50 11.23 1.11
C LEU A 99 -2.57 12.76 1.05
N ARG A 100 -1.45 13.40 1.38
CA ARG A 100 -1.26 14.86 1.30
C ARG A 100 -1.79 15.42 -0.02
N GLY A 101 -2.58 16.49 0.05
CA GLY A 101 -3.16 17.15 -1.11
C GLY A 101 -4.22 16.34 -1.87
N ARG A 102 -4.73 15.25 -1.28
CA ARG A 102 -5.80 14.44 -1.87
C ARG A 102 -7.06 14.56 -1.04
N TYR A 103 -8.20 14.73 -1.73
CA TYR A 103 -9.57 14.76 -1.19
C TYR A 103 -9.69 15.66 0.06
N ALA A 104 -9.84 15.07 1.25
CA ALA A 104 -10.03 15.82 2.48
C ALA A 104 -8.72 16.19 3.19
N SER A 105 -7.56 15.69 2.74
CA SER A 105 -6.25 16.03 3.29
C SER A 105 -5.74 17.37 2.79
N GLY A 106 -5.06 18.10 3.67
CA GLY A 106 -4.41 19.36 3.34
C GLY A 106 -3.11 19.20 2.57
N GLY A 107 -2.53 20.32 2.14
CA GLY A 107 -1.27 20.38 1.38
C GLY A 107 -1.48 20.25 -0.12
N GLU A 108 -0.41 20.00 -0.85
CA GLU A 108 -0.41 19.83 -2.31
C GLU A 108 0.03 18.40 -2.66
N PHE A 109 -0.65 17.81 -3.64
CA PHE A 109 -0.33 16.49 -4.13
C PHE A 109 0.73 16.56 -5.25
N THR A 110 1.71 15.69 -5.16
CA THR A 110 2.50 15.28 -6.32
C THR A 110 2.70 13.78 -6.24
N LYS A 111 2.64 13.09 -7.37
CA LYS A 111 2.83 11.66 -7.41
C LYS A 111 4.24 11.30 -6.91
N TYR A 112 4.32 10.29 -6.04
CA TYR A 112 5.56 9.86 -5.40
C TYR A 112 6.27 11.01 -4.65
N SER A 113 5.51 11.68 -3.79
CA SER A 113 5.98 12.83 -3.03
C SER A 113 7.06 12.44 -2.02
N VAL A 114 8.08 13.28 -1.89
CA VAL A 114 9.07 13.13 -0.81
C VAL A 114 8.44 13.24 0.59
N PHE A 115 7.23 13.76 0.69
CA PHE A 115 6.46 13.83 1.93
C PHE A 115 5.75 12.50 2.27
N ASP A 116 5.59 11.55 1.34
CA ASP A 116 4.87 10.30 1.61
C ASP A 116 5.52 9.50 2.75
N ALA A 117 6.84 9.51 2.84
CA ALA A 117 7.59 8.83 3.89
C ALA A 117 7.42 9.51 5.27
N PRO A 118 7.72 10.82 5.48
CA PRO A 118 7.54 11.46 6.78
C PRO A 118 6.07 11.53 7.21
N ASP A 119 5.13 11.75 6.30
CA ASP A 119 3.69 11.71 6.60
C ASP A 119 3.25 10.34 7.09
N GLY A 120 3.77 9.28 6.47
CA GLY A 120 3.51 7.91 6.89
C GLY A 120 4.04 7.60 8.28
N TYR A 121 5.28 7.99 8.55
CA TYR A 121 5.88 7.86 9.88
C TYR A 121 5.05 8.58 10.94
N ASP A 122 4.73 9.86 10.71
CA ASP A 122 4.00 10.69 11.66
C ASP A 122 2.59 10.14 11.93
N THR A 123 1.91 9.66 10.88
CA THR A 123 0.59 9.02 10.99
C THR A 123 0.66 7.74 11.83
N ILE A 124 1.63 6.86 11.58
CA ILE A 124 1.82 5.61 12.32
C ILE A 124 2.02 5.91 13.82
N GLU A 125 2.94 6.81 14.13
CA GLU A 125 3.28 7.13 15.52
C GLU A 125 2.17 7.92 16.24
N TRP A 126 1.37 8.70 15.51
CA TRP A 126 0.19 9.35 16.07
C TRP A 126 -0.91 8.33 16.41
N LEU A 127 -1.19 7.42 15.48
CA LEU A 127 -2.22 6.37 15.66
C LEU A 127 -1.85 5.40 16.79
N ALA A 128 -0.59 5.01 16.89
CA ALA A 128 -0.09 4.11 17.93
C ALA A 128 -0.33 4.64 19.37
N LYS A 129 -0.43 5.96 19.54
CA LYS A 129 -0.64 6.62 20.84
C LYS A 129 -2.12 6.74 21.24
N GLN A 130 -3.04 6.39 20.37
CA GLN A 130 -4.47 6.50 20.69
C GLN A 130 -4.86 5.53 21.80
N SER A 131 -5.78 5.94 22.68
CA SER A 131 -6.16 5.19 23.86
C SER A 131 -6.71 3.79 23.58
N TYR A 132 -7.28 3.59 22.39
CA TYR A 132 -7.85 2.35 21.89
C TYR A 132 -6.86 1.50 21.06
N VAL A 133 -5.62 1.95 20.85
CA VAL A 133 -4.57 1.22 20.15
C VAL A 133 -3.55 0.67 21.14
N ASP A 134 -3.11 -0.57 20.95
CA ASP A 134 -2.16 -1.24 21.86
C ASP A 134 -0.69 -0.89 21.60
N GLY A 135 -0.43 0.07 20.71
CA GLY A 135 0.89 0.52 20.32
C GLY A 135 1.46 -0.19 19.08
N ARG A 136 0.73 -1.17 18.54
CA ARG A 136 1.13 -1.89 17.33
C ARG A 136 0.33 -1.41 16.14
N VAL A 137 1.03 -1.04 15.05
CA VAL A 137 0.43 -0.65 13.79
C VAL A 137 0.91 -1.59 12.69
N GLY A 138 -0.03 -2.12 11.92
CA GLY A 138 0.23 -2.76 10.64
C GLY A 138 -0.24 -1.89 9.49
N MET A 139 0.21 -2.18 8.27
CA MET A 139 -0.26 -1.49 7.07
C MET A 139 -0.73 -2.49 6.03
N TRP A 140 -1.71 -2.08 5.21
CA TRP A 140 -2.18 -2.87 4.07
C TRP A 140 -2.45 -1.97 2.86
N GLY A 141 -2.45 -2.55 1.68
CA GLY A 141 -2.92 -1.86 0.49
C GLY A 141 -2.30 -2.35 -0.80
N THR A 142 -2.95 -1.95 -1.89
CA THR A 142 -2.59 -2.32 -3.26
C THR A 142 -2.05 -1.12 -4.01
N SER A 143 -1.08 -1.33 -4.90
CA SER A 143 -0.56 -0.31 -5.81
C SER A 143 0.09 0.85 -5.04
N TYR A 144 -0.40 2.08 -5.20
CA TYR A 144 0.13 3.23 -4.46
C TYR A 144 0.02 3.07 -2.94
N ALA A 145 -1.05 2.41 -2.44
CA ALA A 145 -1.17 2.12 -1.01
C ALA A 145 -0.14 1.08 -0.52
N ALA A 146 0.42 0.23 -1.38
CA ALA A 146 1.59 -0.58 -1.07
C ALA A 146 2.87 0.27 -1.12
N HIS A 147 2.97 1.21 -2.06
CA HIS A 147 4.10 2.12 -2.15
C HIS A 147 4.22 3.02 -0.91
N SER A 148 3.11 3.59 -0.43
CA SER A 148 3.09 4.44 0.78
C SER A 148 3.50 3.71 2.06
N GLN A 149 3.30 2.37 2.12
CA GLN A 149 3.82 1.52 3.21
C GLN A 149 5.35 1.46 3.15
N ALA A 150 5.90 1.16 1.95
CA ALA A 150 7.34 1.14 1.73
C ALA A 150 7.98 2.47 2.11
N ASP A 151 7.37 3.59 1.72
CA ASP A 151 7.87 4.92 2.04
C ASP A 151 7.91 5.17 3.56
N ALA A 152 6.84 4.87 4.28
CA ALA A 152 6.82 5.00 5.73
C ALA A 152 7.89 4.12 6.41
N ALA A 153 8.03 2.87 5.94
CA ALA A 153 8.97 1.90 6.51
C ALA A 153 10.44 2.31 6.39
N LYS A 154 10.82 3.07 5.34
CA LYS A 154 12.19 3.60 5.14
C LYS A 154 12.67 4.50 6.29
N LEU A 155 11.74 5.11 7.03
CA LEU A 155 12.05 5.94 8.20
C LEU A 155 11.99 5.17 9.53
N ASN A 156 11.80 3.87 9.48
CA ASN A 156 11.83 2.95 10.63
C ASN A 156 10.92 3.41 11.80
N PRO A 157 9.60 3.59 11.59
CA PRO A 157 8.70 3.95 12.69
C PRO A 157 8.62 2.79 13.70
N PRO A 158 8.90 3.05 15.00
CA PRO A 158 9.00 1.99 16.02
C PRO A 158 7.70 1.24 16.26
N SER A 159 6.55 1.84 15.95
CA SER A 159 5.23 1.23 16.12
C SER A 159 4.81 0.35 14.93
N LEU A 160 5.51 0.38 13.79
CA LEU A 160 5.22 -0.46 12.63
C LEU A 160 5.64 -1.90 12.88
N LYS A 161 4.70 -2.87 12.73
CA LYS A 161 4.92 -4.28 13.05
C LYS A 161 4.63 -5.25 11.91
N ALA A 162 3.77 -4.86 10.97
CA ALA A 162 3.44 -5.71 9.84
C ALA A 162 3.06 -4.88 8.61
N MET A 163 3.32 -5.43 7.43
CA MET A 163 2.98 -4.81 6.15
C MET A 163 2.46 -5.87 5.18
N LEU A 164 1.31 -5.60 4.55
CA LEU A 164 0.79 -6.35 3.43
C LEU A 164 0.85 -5.46 2.19
N MET A 165 1.81 -5.73 1.33
CA MET A 165 2.08 -4.93 0.13
C MET A 165 1.63 -5.70 -1.11
N ASN A 166 0.45 -5.37 -1.62
CA ASN A 166 -0.08 -6.00 -2.81
C ASN A 166 0.25 -5.16 -4.06
N GLU A 167 0.97 -5.76 -5.00
CA GLU A 167 1.26 -5.20 -6.33
C GLU A 167 1.79 -3.76 -6.28
N GLY A 168 2.85 -3.55 -5.49
CA GLY A 168 3.45 -2.23 -5.32
C GLY A 168 4.72 -2.26 -4.48
N GLY A 169 5.17 -1.06 -4.04
CA GLY A 169 6.44 -0.95 -3.33
C GLY A 169 7.63 -1.01 -4.30
N MET A 170 7.82 0.05 -5.07
CA MET A 170 8.92 0.13 -6.06
C MET A 170 10.28 -0.03 -5.38
N ALA A 171 11.10 -0.97 -5.85
CA ALA A 171 12.50 -1.06 -5.44
C ALA A 171 13.27 0.16 -5.95
N ASN A 172 13.15 0.47 -7.23
CA ASN A 172 13.77 1.60 -7.89
C ASN A 172 12.88 2.09 -9.03
N ALA A 173 12.36 3.30 -8.93
CA ALA A 173 11.43 3.85 -9.91
C ALA A 173 12.02 3.99 -11.33
N TRP A 174 13.33 4.28 -11.43
CA TRP A 174 14.02 4.41 -12.71
C TRP A 174 14.17 3.07 -13.46
N ASP A 175 14.27 1.95 -12.75
CA ASP A 175 14.54 0.64 -13.35
C ASP A 175 13.34 -0.31 -13.30
N HIS A 176 12.38 -0.10 -12.40
CA HIS A 176 11.32 -1.09 -12.14
C HIS A 176 9.90 -0.54 -12.17
N ALA A 177 9.69 0.75 -12.45
CA ALA A 177 8.36 1.32 -12.38
C ALA A 177 8.15 2.47 -13.38
N VAL A 178 8.52 3.71 -13.03
CA VAL A 178 8.36 4.88 -13.91
C VAL A 178 9.15 4.69 -15.21
N ARG A 179 10.28 4.02 -15.09
CA ARG A 179 11.09 3.54 -16.21
C ARG A 179 11.40 2.06 -16.04
N HIS A 180 11.69 1.39 -17.16
CA HIS A 180 12.24 0.04 -17.16
C HIS A 180 13.58 0.08 -17.89
N GLY A 181 14.67 -0.11 -17.15
CA GLY A 181 16.01 0.01 -17.71
C GLY A 181 16.27 1.39 -18.35
N GLY A 182 15.68 2.45 -17.80
CA GLY A 182 15.77 3.80 -18.30
C GLY A 182 14.72 4.20 -19.36
N ALA A 183 14.00 3.24 -19.98
CA ALA A 183 12.90 3.53 -20.90
C ALA A 183 11.67 4.01 -20.15
N PHE A 184 11.11 5.18 -20.50
CA PHE A 184 9.95 5.74 -19.84
C PHE A 184 8.67 4.96 -20.14
N GLU A 185 7.94 4.59 -19.11
CA GLU A 185 6.68 3.84 -19.19
C GLU A 185 5.50 4.77 -19.53
N LEU A 186 5.52 5.32 -20.73
CA LEU A 186 4.55 6.31 -21.22
C LEU A 186 3.11 5.84 -20.99
N GLY A 187 2.80 4.61 -21.40
CA GLY A 187 1.43 4.07 -21.30
C GLY A 187 0.92 4.02 -19.86
N ARG A 188 1.77 3.59 -18.94
CA ARG A 188 1.43 3.50 -17.52
C ARG A 188 1.25 4.88 -16.88
N GLU A 189 2.23 5.76 -17.05
CA GLU A 189 2.24 7.07 -16.41
C GLU A 189 1.11 7.95 -16.92
N LEU A 190 0.90 7.98 -18.24
CA LEU A 190 -0.18 8.73 -18.84
C LEU A 190 -1.56 8.19 -18.44
N THR A 191 -1.74 6.85 -18.48
CA THR A 191 -3.02 6.23 -18.11
C THR A 191 -3.39 6.51 -16.66
N TRP A 192 -2.41 6.46 -15.75
CA TRP A 192 -2.66 6.75 -14.34
C TRP A 192 -3.15 8.19 -14.16
N ALA A 193 -2.43 9.18 -14.68
CA ALA A 193 -2.80 10.58 -14.61
C ALA A 193 -4.17 10.83 -15.26
N PHE A 194 -4.37 10.30 -16.45
CA PHE A 194 -5.61 10.43 -17.20
C PHE A 194 -6.83 9.93 -16.43
N ARG A 195 -6.70 8.85 -15.65
CA ARG A 195 -7.78 8.32 -14.82
C ARG A 195 -7.99 9.10 -13.52
N GLN A 196 -6.95 9.72 -12.96
CA GLN A 196 -7.05 10.42 -11.68
C GLN A 196 -7.62 11.83 -11.83
N ILE A 197 -7.26 12.55 -12.90
CA ILE A 197 -7.67 13.96 -13.11
C ILE A 197 -9.18 14.17 -13.01
N PRO A 198 -10.06 13.45 -13.74
CA PRO A 198 -11.50 13.66 -13.67
C PRO A 198 -12.11 13.31 -12.31
N LEU A 199 -11.46 12.44 -11.53
CA LEU A 199 -11.91 12.10 -10.18
C LEU A 199 -11.55 13.19 -9.17
N GLU A 200 -10.41 13.82 -9.33
CA GLU A 200 -9.91 14.84 -8.41
C GLU A 200 -10.56 16.20 -8.65
N LEU A 201 -10.64 16.63 -9.90
CA LEU A 201 -11.19 17.96 -10.24
C LEU A 201 -12.70 18.05 -10.04
N ASP A 202 -13.41 16.91 -10.02
CA ASP A 202 -14.85 16.79 -9.80
C ASP A 202 -15.69 17.76 -10.67
N ASP A 203 -15.19 18.07 -11.88
CA ASP A 203 -15.82 18.95 -12.85
C ASP A 203 -16.55 18.14 -13.92
N PRO A 204 -17.88 18.33 -14.11
CA PRO A 204 -18.66 17.57 -15.08
C PRO A 204 -18.17 17.72 -16.52
N VAL A 205 -17.66 18.91 -16.88
CA VAL A 205 -17.13 19.17 -18.23
C VAL A 205 -15.84 18.44 -18.46
N ILE A 206 -14.95 18.45 -17.47
CA ILE A 206 -13.68 17.72 -17.53
C ILE A 206 -13.94 16.21 -17.58
N ARG A 207 -14.86 15.70 -16.75
CA ARG A 207 -15.26 14.29 -16.82
C ARG A 207 -15.73 13.91 -18.21
N LEU A 208 -16.64 14.69 -18.79
CA LEU A 208 -17.16 14.44 -20.13
C LEU A 208 -16.06 14.48 -21.20
N LEU A 209 -15.13 15.43 -21.12
CA LEU A 209 -14.00 15.51 -22.05
C LEU A 209 -13.12 14.25 -21.94
N PHE A 210 -12.78 13.81 -20.73
CA PHE A 210 -11.94 12.62 -20.53
C PHE A 210 -12.66 11.31 -20.89
N GLU A 211 -13.99 11.25 -20.77
CA GLU A 211 -14.77 10.09 -21.24
C GLU A 211 -14.78 9.96 -22.78
N GLN A 212 -14.67 11.06 -23.50
CA GLN A 212 -14.65 11.09 -24.96
C GLN A 212 -13.25 10.92 -25.55
N GLU A 213 -12.20 11.23 -24.78
CA GLU A 213 -10.82 11.09 -25.21
C GLU A 213 -10.40 9.63 -25.29
N LYS A 214 -9.74 9.28 -26.39
CA LYS A 214 -9.11 7.97 -26.54
C LYS A 214 -7.64 8.08 -26.17
N ILE A 215 -7.29 7.63 -24.99
CA ILE A 215 -5.91 7.69 -24.51
C ILE A 215 -4.91 7.05 -25.47
N ALA A 216 -5.33 6.06 -26.25
CA ALA A 216 -4.49 5.43 -27.26
C ALA A 216 -3.97 6.42 -28.31
N ASP A 217 -4.77 7.41 -28.68
CA ASP A 217 -4.39 8.42 -29.70
C ASP A 217 -3.23 9.29 -29.17
N TRP A 218 -3.13 9.43 -27.83
CA TRP A 218 -2.07 10.21 -27.20
C TRP A 218 -0.74 9.46 -27.12
N TYR A 219 -0.74 8.13 -27.19
CA TYR A 219 0.50 7.35 -27.24
C TYR A 219 1.26 7.59 -28.55
N GLU A 220 0.56 7.99 -29.61
CA GLU A 220 1.12 8.28 -30.92
C GLU A 220 1.41 9.78 -31.12
N ALA A 221 0.86 10.65 -30.27
CA ALA A 221 1.01 12.12 -30.38
C ALA A 221 2.30 12.64 -29.71
N LEU A 222 3.44 12.12 -30.12
CA LEU A 222 4.75 12.51 -29.60
C LEU A 222 5.41 13.60 -30.45
N PRO A 223 6.25 14.47 -29.87
CA PRO A 223 6.61 14.56 -28.46
C PRO A 223 5.55 15.27 -27.61
N PHE A 224 5.37 14.85 -26.36
CA PHE A 224 4.55 15.58 -25.40
C PHE A 224 5.13 16.98 -25.13
N ARG A 225 4.31 17.99 -25.23
CA ARG A 225 4.69 19.38 -24.96
C ARG A 225 3.78 19.99 -23.92
N ARG A 226 4.38 20.81 -23.05
CA ARG A 226 3.63 21.56 -22.03
C ARG A 226 2.50 22.36 -22.66
N GLY A 227 1.29 22.27 -22.09
CA GLY A 227 0.08 22.96 -22.57
C GLY A 227 -0.55 22.37 -23.84
N LEU A 228 0.07 21.33 -24.45
CA LEU A 228 -0.39 20.69 -25.69
C LEU A 228 -0.56 19.19 -25.55
N ASN A 229 -1.09 18.73 -24.42
CA ASN A 229 -1.36 17.32 -24.13
C ASN A 229 -2.60 17.20 -23.21
N PRO A 230 -3.20 16.01 -23.04
CA PRO A 230 -4.45 15.86 -22.28
C PRO A 230 -4.33 16.24 -20.79
N LEU A 231 -3.11 16.27 -20.24
CA LEU A 231 -2.89 16.61 -18.83
C LEU A 231 -2.88 18.13 -18.59
N SER A 232 -2.90 18.95 -19.64
CA SER A 232 -2.81 20.42 -19.52
C SER A 232 -3.97 21.07 -18.74
N VAL A 233 -5.07 20.37 -18.57
CA VAL A 233 -6.22 20.81 -17.73
C VAL A 233 -5.93 20.70 -16.23
N ALA A 234 -4.89 19.95 -15.85
CA ALA A 234 -4.41 19.75 -14.49
C ALA A 234 -2.90 19.99 -14.45
N PRO A 235 -2.45 21.24 -14.30
CA PRO A 235 -1.04 21.62 -14.42
C PRO A 235 -0.07 20.86 -13.49
N GLU A 236 -0.53 20.46 -12.30
CA GLU A 236 0.25 19.66 -11.35
C GLU A 236 0.51 18.26 -11.89
N TYR A 237 -0.48 17.63 -12.55
CA TYR A 237 -0.31 16.34 -13.22
C TYR A 237 0.62 16.43 -14.42
N GLU A 238 0.46 17.45 -15.24
CA GLU A 238 1.34 17.72 -16.36
C GLU A 238 2.79 17.94 -15.90
N ALA A 239 2.96 18.70 -14.81
CA ALA A 239 4.27 19.06 -14.28
C ALA A 239 5.08 17.83 -13.85
N TYR A 240 4.48 16.94 -13.03
CA TYR A 240 5.19 15.75 -12.58
C TYR A 240 5.45 14.78 -13.74
N PHE A 241 4.45 14.57 -14.61
CA PHE A 241 4.57 13.70 -15.78
C PHE A 241 5.75 14.12 -16.70
N LEU A 242 5.80 15.42 -17.06
CA LEU A 242 6.89 15.95 -17.88
C LEU A 242 8.25 15.87 -17.15
N LYS A 243 8.25 16.06 -15.82
CA LYS A 243 9.44 15.92 -15.01
C LYS A 243 10.00 14.50 -15.06
N GLU A 244 9.15 13.48 -14.81
CA GLU A 244 9.53 12.07 -14.88
C GLU A 244 9.97 11.65 -16.29
N MET A 245 9.28 12.15 -17.33
CA MET A 245 9.60 11.88 -18.72
C MET A 245 10.96 12.45 -19.12
N THR A 246 11.32 13.64 -18.63
CA THR A 246 12.58 14.32 -19.02
C THR A 246 13.79 13.91 -18.21
N HIS A 247 13.64 13.31 -17.02
CA HIS A 247 14.73 12.76 -16.23
C HIS A 247 15.14 11.37 -16.74
N ALA A 248 15.80 11.33 -17.91
CA ALA A 248 16.15 10.08 -18.58
C ALA A 248 17.30 9.33 -17.90
N ASP A 249 18.31 10.06 -17.43
CA ASP A 249 19.50 9.49 -16.80
C ASP A 249 19.27 9.21 -15.32
N TYR A 250 19.94 8.16 -14.79
CA TYR A 250 19.93 7.84 -13.37
C TYR A 250 20.73 8.86 -12.55
N THR A 251 20.06 9.88 -12.09
CA THR A 251 20.62 10.99 -11.29
C THR A 251 20.12 10.95 -9.85
N ASP A 252 20.51 11.94 -9.03
CA ASP A 252 20.04 12.07 -7.65
C ASP A 252 18.51 12.26 -7.54
N TYR A 253 17.87 12.68 -8.62
CA TYR A 253 16.40 12.69 -8.69
C TYR A 253 15.79 11.30 -8.39
N TRP A 254 16.36 10.23 -8.96
CA TRP A 254 15.85 8.87 -8.80
C TRP A 254 16.29 8.19 -7.48
N LYS A 255 17.14 8.85 -6.71
CA LYS A 255 17.61 8.38 -5.40
C LYS A 255 16.78 8.92 -4.23
N GLN A 256 15.77 9.77 -4.53
CA GLN A 256 14.87 10.31 -3.51
C GLN A 256 14.12 9.18 -2.80
N ILE A 257 13.77 9.42 -1.53
CA ILE A 257 13.15 8.42 -0.66
C ILE A 257 11.87 7.83 -1.25
N SER A 258 11.06 8.60 -1.94
CA SER A 258 9.82 8.18 -2.58
C SER A 258 10.00 7.42 -3.91
N LEU A 259 11.20 7.48 -4.52
CA LEU A 259 11.47 6.88 -5.82
C LEU A 259 12.44 5.69 -5.74
N ASN A 260 13.01 5.44 -4.57
CA ASN A 260 14.01 4.41 -4.41
C ASN A 260 13.90 3.74 -3.03
N TRP A 261 13.77 2.43 -3.00
CA TRP A 261 13.85 1.67 -1.75
C TRP A 261 15.22 1.03 -1.57
N VAL A 262 15.89 0.69 -2.66
CA VAL A 262 17.21 0.03 -2.64
C VAL A 262 18.21 0.78 -1.76
N HIS A 263 18.20 2.13 -1.81
CA HIS A 263 19.09 2.96 -1.00
C HIS A 263 18.74 3.00 0.49
N TYR A 264 17.58 2.45 0.89
CA TYR A 264 17.03 2.53 2.25
C TYR A 264 16.74 1.16 2.87
N TYR A 265 17.14 0.06 2.23
CA TYR A 265 16.86 -1.29 2.76
C TYR A 265 17.42 -1.50 4.16
N GLU A 266 18.63 -1.03 4.44
CA GLU A 266 19.27 -1.12 5.76
C GLU A 266 18.46 -0.37 6.83
N ASP A 267 17.98 0.84 6.50
CA ASP A 267 17.25 1.71 7.42
C ASP A 267 15.78 1.32 7.59
N THR A 268 15.24 0.49 6.69
CA THR A 268 13.84 0.07 6.70
C THR A 268 13.48 -0.64 8.00
N ALA A 269 12.28 -0.36 8.52
CA ALA A 269 11.74 -0.99 9.72
C ALA A 269 11.83 -2.53 9.65
N ASP A 270 12.24 -3.15 10.76
CA ASP A 270 12.19 -4.60 10.92
C ASP A 270 10.76 -5.01 11.32
N ALA A 271 9.91 -5.18 10.34
CA ALA A 271 8.51 -5.56 10.45
C ALA A 271 8.22 -6.80 9.61
N ALA A 272 7.26 -7.61 10.01
CA ALA A 272 6.81 -8.72 9.18
C ALA A 272 6.21 -8.19 7.86
N MET A 273 6.60 -8.77 6.72
CA MET A 273 6.14 -8.28 5.41
C MET A 273 5.62 -9.43 4.55
N LEU A 274 4.44 -9.24 3.97
CA LEU A 274 3.94 -10.07 2.89
C LEU A 274 3.96 -9.25 1.60
N HIS A 275 4.86 -9.63 0.69
CA HIS A 275 4.92 -9.12 -0.66
C HIS A 275 4.01 -9.96 -1.56
N VAL A 276 3.01 -9.33 -2.17
CA VAL A 276 2.11 -9.99 -3.12
C VAL A 276 2.30 -9.37 -4.49
N GLY A 277 2.41 -10.18 -5.53
CA GLY A 277 2.61 -9.72 -6.90
C GLY A 277 1.99 -10.65 -7.93
N GLY A 278 1.90 -10.18 -9.15
CA GLY A 278 1.41 -10.95 -10.29
C GLY A 278 2.50 -11.19 -11.34
N TRP A 279 2.50 -12.38 -11.97
CA TRP A 279 3.40 -12.68 -13.09
C TRP A 279 3.27 -11.70 -14.24
N TYR A 280 2.12 -11.05 -14.37
CA TYR A 280 1.80 -10.08 -15.41
C TYR A 280 1.61 -8.66 -14.85
N ASP A 281 2.06 -8.43 -13.61
CA ASP A 281 2.02 -7.11 -12.98
C ASP A 281 3.24 -6.26 -13.36
N ILE A 282 3.00 -4.98 -13.52
CA ILE A 282 4.04 -3.98 -13.85
C ILE A 282 5.07 -3.79 -12.72
N PHE A 283 4.75 -4.16 -11.47
CA PHE A 283 5.65 -4.06 -10.33
C PHE A 283 6.35 -5.38 -9.96
N LEU A 284 6.14 -6.46 -10.73
CA LEU A 284 6.67 -7.80 -10.41
C LEU A 284 8.16 -7.78 -10.07
N ARG A 285 8.98 -7.14 -10.91
CA ARG A 285 10.42 -7.10 -10.73
C ARG A 285 10.81 -6.43 -9.41
N GLY A 286 10.22 -5.26 -9.12
CA GLY A 286 10.46 -4.56 -7.86
C GLY A 286 9.96 -5.34 -6.64
N THR A 287 8.82 -6.02 -6.75
CA THR A 287 8.28 -6.88 -5.68
C THR A 287 9.25 -8.01 -5.32
N ILE A 288 9.80 -8.71 -6.33
CA ILE A 288 10.77 -9.79 -6.12
C ILE A 288 12.09 -9.26 -5.55
N GLU A 289 12.59 -8.12 -6.05
CA GLU A 289 13.84 -7.52 -5.57
C GLU A 289 13.72 -7.08 -4.11
N ASN A 290 12.61 -6.45 -3.72
CA ASN A 290 12.33 -6.07 -2.34
C ASN A 290 12.32 -7.30 -1.42
N TYR A 291 11.61 -8.38 -1.83
CA TYR A 291 11.59 -9.64 -1.08
C TYR A 291 13.00 -10.21 -0.88
N VAL A 292 13.76 -10.34 -1.96
CA VAL A 292 15.12 -10.95 -1.89
C VAL A 292 16.04 -10.13 -1.00
N ALA A 293 16.02 -8.80 -1.11
CA ALA A 293 16.88 -7.94 -0.32
C ALA A 293 16.46 -7.91 1.16
N LEU A 294 15.18 -7.69 1.42
CA LEU A 294 14.69 -7.53 2.80
C LEU A 294 14.71 -8.84 3.58
N SER A 295 14.43 -9.99 2.95
CA SER A 295 14.51 -11.28 3.59
C SER A 295 15.94 -11.67 4.02
N ALA A 296 16.96 -11.08 3.38
CA ALA A 296 18.35 -11.25 3.76
C ALA A 296 18.82 -10.30 4.86
N LEU A 297 18.12 -9.18 5.07
CA LEU A 297 18.54 -8.08 5.96
C LEU A 297 17.75 -8.03 7.27
N LYS A 298 16.50 -8.49 7.29
CA LYS A 298 15.59 -8.33 8.42
C LYS A 298 15.42 -9.63 9.20
N GLU A 299 15.18 -9.51 10.51
CA GLU A 299 14.93 -10.65 11.40
C GLU A 299 13.46 -11.10 11.37
N SER A 300 12.54 -10.15 11.13
CA SER A 300 11.12 -10.43 11.00
C SER A 300 10.80 -11.25 9.74
N PRO A 301 9.74 -12.08 9.76
CA PRO A 301 9.33 -12.85 8.59
C PRO A 301 9.04 -11.97 7.37
N ILE A 302 9.69 -12.30 6.25
CA ILE A 302 9.43 -11.67 4.96
C ILE A 302 8.97 -12.77 3.99
N GLU A 303 7.75 -12.64 3.50
CA GLU A 303 7.11 -13.66 2.66
C GLU A 303 6.80 -13.10 1.26
N LEU A 304 6.71 -13.99 0.29
CA LEU A 304 6.41 -13.65 -1.10
C LEU A 304 5.30 -14.55 -1.64
N LEU A 305 4.26 -13.95 -2.21
CA LEU A 305 3.19 -14.62 -2.92
C LEU A 305 3.08 -14.07 -4.35
N ILE A 306 3.30 -14.91 -5.36
CA ILE A 306 3.15 -14.54 -6.77
C ILE A 306 2.07 -15.40 -7.42
N GLY A 307 1.05 -14.76 -7.96
CA GLY A 307 -0.01 -15.43 -8.71
C GLY A 307 -0.01 -15.06 -10.20
N PRO A 308 -0.88 -15.66 -11.01
CA PRO A 308 -0.97 -15.40 -12.44
C PRO A 308 -1.78 -14.11 -12.72
N TRP A 309 -1.51 -13.05 -12.00
CA TRP A 309 -2.31 -11.81 -12.00
C TRP A 309 -1.67 -10.71 -12.83
N THR A 310 -2.54 -9.87 -13.40
CA THR A 310 -2.21 -8.52 -13.86
C THR A 310 -2.41 -7.54 -12.72
N HIS A 311 -2.00 -6.30 -12.88
CA HIS A 311 -2.18 -5.26 -11.86
C HIS A 311 -3.64 -5.14 -11.40
N SER A 312 -3.89 -5.28 -10.09
CA SER A 312 -5.22 -5.33 -9.46
C SER A 312 -6.11 -6.49 -9.97
N GLY A 313 -5.50 -7.57 -10.41
CA GLY A 313 -6.19 -8.73 -10.97
C GLY A 313 -6.31 -9.93 -10.03
N ASN A 314 -6.00 -9.80 -8.74
CA ASN A 314 -5.94 -10.92 -7.79
C ASN A 314 -7.24 -11.73 -7.66
N ALA A 315 -8.41 -11.08 -7.81
CA ALA A 315 -9.71 -11.73 -7.75
C ALA A 315 -10.14 -12.39 -9.08
N ARG A 316 -9.29 -12.35 -10.10
CA ARG A 316 -9.60 -12.93 -11.42
C ARG A 316 -9.01 -14.32 -11.56
N THR A 317 -9.74 -15.20 -12.25
CA THR A 317 -9.26 -16.55 -12.60
C THR A 317 -8.37 -16.56 -13.83
N TYR A 318 -8.29 -15.44 -14.57
CA TYR A 318 -7.64 -15.34 -15.87
C TYR A 318 -6.70 -14.14 -15.99
N SER A 319 -5.74 -14.24 -16.91
CA SER A 319 -4.90 -13.13 -17.36
C SER A 319 -4.73 -13.23 -18.88
N GLY A 320 -5.08 -12.15 -19.60
CA GLY A 320 -5.15 -12.18 -21.05
C GLY A 320 -6.16 -13.26 -21.52
N ASP A 321 -5.71 -14.13 -22.43
CA ASP A 321 -6.52 -15.20 -23.01
C ASP A 321 -6.44 -16.54 -22.26
N VAL A 322 -5.71 -16.58 -21.13
CA VAL A 322 -5.50 -17.80 -20.35
C VAL A 322 -6.33 -17.78 -19.07
N ASP A 323 -7.20 -18.79 -18.90
CA ASP A 323 -7.90 -19.04 -17.64
C ASP A 323 -7.10 -20.04 -16.78
N PHE A 324 -6.72 -19.63 -15.58
CA PHE A 324 -5.96 -20.43 -14.61
C PHE A 324 -6.86 -21.15 -13.59
N GLY A 325 -8.19 -20.98 -13.73
CA GLY A 325 -9.19 -21.57 -12.85
C GLY A 325 -9.35 -20.85 -11.50
N THR A 326 -10.35 -21.29 -10.73
CA THR A 326 -10.76 -20.63 -9.49
C THR A 326 -9.68 -20.59 -8.40
N ALA A 327 -8.75 -21.57 -8.40
CA ALA A 327 -7.63 -21.57 -7.46
C ALA A 327 -6.63 -20.43 -7.67
N ALA A 328 -6.70 -19.73 -8.81
CA ALA A 328 -5.87 -18.56 -9.09
C ALA A 328 -6.45 -17.26 -8.51
N ALA A 329 -7.73 -17.23 -8.12
CA ALA A 329 -8.35 -16.04 -7.57
C ALA A 329 -8.19 -15.97 -6.03
N ILE A 330 -7.86 -14.78 -5.54
CA ILE A 330 -7.85 -14.44 -4.12
C ILE A 330 -8.87 -13.30 -3.93
N GLU A 331 -9.99 -13.61 -3.29
CA GLU A 331 -11.12 -12.67 -3.20
C GLU A 331 -10.93 -11.57 -2.14
N ASP A 332 -10.03 -11.78 -1.16
CA ASP A 332 -9.90 -10.98 0.06
C ASP A 332 -8.70 -10.01 0.06
N PHE A 333 -8.18 -9.64 -1.12
CA PHE A 333 -7.10 -8.66 -1.24
C PHE A 333 -7.55 -7.32 -1.83
#